data_b191ca230329f6d80b8e669a01bcd02b
#
_entry.id   b191ca230329f6d80b8e669a01bcd02b
#
_cell.length_a   1.000
_cell.length_b   1.000
_cell.length_c   1.000
_cell.angle_alpha   90.00
_cell.angle_beta   90.00
_cell.angle_gamma   90.00
#
_symmetry.space_group_name_H-M   'P 1'
#
loop_
_entity.id
_entity.type
_entity.pdbx_description
1 polymer ?
#
loop_
_entity_poly.entity_id
_entity_poly.type
_entity_poly.pdbx_seq_one_letter_code
_entity_poly.pdbx_strand_id
1 'polypeptide(L)'
;MMLFLELFYTFLKIGLFSFGGGYGMLSVIQGEVVTRHAWLSASEFTDIVAVSQMTPGPIGINSATYVGYTAVFNSGAPEWLAVIGSLVASLAVMLPSLVLMLVVSRFFMKHSKSRNVEAVFKALRPAVVGLIASAALLLMTEENFGSPTETPLQFGVSVALFVVAFVAMKFFKVSPILILILAGAFGALFYGMV
;
A
#
# COMPACT_ATOMS: atom_id res chain seq x y z
N MET A 1 28.55 6.25 -9.98
CA MET A 1 28.68 5.50 -8.71
C MET A 1 28.07 6.25 -7.55
N MET A 2 28.22 7.57 -7.45
CA MET A 2 27.64 8.40 -6.39
C MET A 2 26.10 8.34 -6.35
N LEU A 3 25.43 8.45 -7.51
CA LEU A 3 23.96 8.35 -7.62
C LEU A 3 23.38 7.04 -7.06
N PHE A 4 24.02 5.89 -7.28
CA PHE A 4 23.55 4.62 -6.73
C PHE A 4 23.65 4.55 -5.20
N LEU A 5 24.67 5.15 -4.61
CA LEU A 5 24.80 5.26 -3.16
C LEU A 5 23.75 6.21 -2.57
N GLU A 6 23.48 7.31 -3.24
CA GLU A 6 22.43 8.25 -2.85
C GLU A 6 21.04 7.59 -2.96
N LEU A 7 20.74 6.88 -4.06
CA LEU A 7 19.51 6.10 -4.21
C LEU A 7 19.37 5.08 -3.10
N PHE A 8 20.41 4.29 -2.85
CA PHE A 8 20.39 3.28 -1.80
C PHE A 8 20.11 3.89 -0.42
N TYR A 9 20.85 4.93 -0.04
CA TYR A 9 20.70 5.57 1.26
C TYR A 9 19.32 6.24 1.41
N THR A 10 18.86 6.94 0.37
CA THR A 10 17.56 7.61 0.37
C THR A 10 16.42 6.62 0.52
N PHE A 11 16.41 5.53 -0.25
CA PHE A 11 15.36 4.52 -0.17
C PHE A 11 15.47 3.64 1.09
N LEU A 12 16.66 3.43 1.63
CA LEU A 12 16.85 2.81 2.94
C LEU A 12 16.20 3.66 4.04
N LYS A 13 16.43 4.97 4.02
CA LYS A 13 15.83 5.93 4.94
C LYS A 13 14.30 5.96 4.78
N ILE A 14 13.79 6.03 3.56
CA ILE A 14 12.36 5.96 3.28
C ILE A 14 11.76 4.67 3.87
N GLY A 15 12.39 3.51 3.64
CA GLY A 15 11.93 2.23 4.17
C GLY A 15 11.92 2.16 5.71
N LEU A 16 12.84 2.85 6.39
CA LEU A 16 12.88 2.95 7.85
C LEU A 16 11.75 3.80 8.43
N PHE A 17 11.42 4.90 7.78
CA PHE A 17 10.46 5.90 8.29
C PHE A 17 9.07 5.80 7.68
N SER A 18 8.82 4.83 6.82
CA SER A 18 7.54 4.61 6.16
C SER A 18 6.55 3.92 7.09
N PHE A 19 5.97 4.67 8.00
CA PHE A 19 4.90 4.21 8.87
C PHE A 19 3.55 4.71 8.33
N GLY A 20 2.52 3.87 8.41
CA GLY A 20 1.15 4.28 8.13
C GLY A 20 0.58 3.92 6.75
N GLY A 21 1.32 3.18 5.91
CA GLY A 21 0.79 2.63 4.65
C GLY A 21 1.14 3.44 3.40
N GLY A 22 0.68 2.97 2.24
CA GLY A 22 1.14 3.41 0.92
C GLY A 22 1.07 4.92 0.65
N TYR A 23 0.00 5.59 1.02
CA TYR A 23 -0.15 7.04 0.78
C TYR A 23 0.74 7.90 1.68
N GLY A 24 0.97 7.49 2.94
CA GLY A 24 1.91 8.19 3.83
C GLY A 24 3.35 8.18 3.33
N MET A 25 3.75 7.11 2.64
CA MET A 25 5.07 7.02 2.01
C MET A 25 5.25 7.97 0.84
N LEU A 26 4.19 8.27 0.07
CA LEU A 26 4.28 9.08 -1.14
C LEU A 26 4.79 10.50 -0.84
N SER A 27 4.32 11.12 0.25
CA SER A 27 4.79 12.44 0.66
C SER A 27 6.28 12.45 1.04
N VAL A 28 6.76 11.39 1.70
CA VAL A 28 8.17 11.23 2.06
C VAL A 28 9.02 10.99 0.82
N ILE A 29 8.56 10.13 -0.10
CA ILE A 29 9.24 9.87 -1.38
C ILE A 29 9.32 11.17 -2.18
N GLN A 30 8.20 11.90 -2.36
CA GLN A 30 8.16 13.17 -3.07
C GLN A 30 9.16 14.19 -2.49
N GLY A 31 9.18 14.33 -1.17
CA GLY A 31 10.11 15.24 -0.48
C GLY A 31 11.57 14.92 -0.76
N GLU A 32 11.93 13.64 -0.81
CA GLU A 32 13.31 13.23 -1.09
C GLU A 32 13.63 13.32 -2.60
N VAL A 33 12.78 12.80 -3.50
CA VAL A 33 13.14 12.64 -4.92
C VAL A 33 12.88 13.88 -5.77
N VAL A 34 11.88 14.70 -5.42
CA VAL A 34 11.55 15.94 -6.13
C VAL A 34 12.20 17.14 -5.46
N THR A 35 11.98 17.32 -4.15
CA THR A 35 12.39 18.53 -3.46
C THR A 35 13.86 18.53 -3.10
N ARG A 36 14.38 17.42 -2.55
CA ARG A 36 15.75 17.37 -2.02
C ARG A 36 16.80 17.05 -3.07
N HIS A 37 16.56 16.02 -3.85
CA HIS A 37 17.52 15.52 -4.83
C HIS A 37 17.26 16.00 -6.25
N ALA A 38 16.06 16.52 -6.54
CA ALA A 38 15.63 16.94 -7.87
C ALA A 38 15.89 15.88 -8.97
N TRP A 39 15.76 14.59 -8.62
CA TRP A 39 15.91 13.48 -9.58
C TRP A 39 14.75 13.43 -10.56
N LEU A 40 13.58 13.93 -10.12
CA LEU A 40 12.35 13.96 -10.89
C LEU A 40 11.68 15.32 -10.76
N SER A 41 10.98 15.73 -11.80
CA SER A 41 10.02 16.81 -11.73
C SER A 41 8.76 16.39 -10.97
N ALA A 42 7.95 17.35 -10.51
CA ALA A 42 6.68 17.06 -9.85
C ALA A 42 5.70 16.32 -10.77
N SER A 43 5.73 16.61 -12.08
CA SER A 43 4.90 15.94 -13.08
C SER A 43 5.30 14.47 -13.23
N GLU A 44 6.60 14.18 -13.46
CA GLU A 44 7.11 12.82 -13.55
C GLU A 44 6.80 11.99 -12.30
N PHE A 45 6.90 12.62 -11.12
CA PHE A 45 6.54 11.94 -9.88
C PHE A 45 5.04 11.57 -9.82
N THR A 46 4.16 12.47 -10.29
CA THR A 46 2.71 12.21 -10.36
C THR A 46 2.40 11.04 -11.29
N ASP A 47 3.05 10.98 -12.46
CA ASP A 47 2.90 9.88 -13.40
C ASP A 47 3.37 8.54 -12.80
N ILE A 48 4.51 8.55 -12.10
CA ILE A 48 5.02 7.37 -11.39
C ILE A 48 4.04 6.90 -10.31
N VAL A 49 3.43 7.82 -9.56
CA VAL A 49 2.42 7.47 -8.55
C VAL A 49 1.20 6.82 -9.22
N ALA A 50 0.71 7.39 -10.32
CA ALA A 50 -0.43 6.83 -11.06
C ALA A 50 -0.12 5.40 -11.56
N VAL A 51 1.03 5.19 -12.18
CA VAL A 51 1.47 3.86 -12.64
C VAL A 51 1.66 2.89 -11.46
N SER A 52 2.22 3.37 -10.35
CA SER A 52 2.40 2.55 -9.13
C SER A 52 1.07 2.07 -8.54
N GLN A 53 0.02 2.87 -8.64
CA GLN A 53 -1.33 2.49 -8.18
C GLN A 53 -2.01 1.47 -9.11
N MET A 54 -1.70 1.52 -10.40
CA MET A 54 -2.20 0.55 -11.39
C MET A 54 -1.41 -0.77 -11.37
N THR A 55 -0.21 -0.77 -10.82
CA THR A 55 0.66 -1.95 -10.76
C THR A 55 0.34 -2.77 -9.51
N PRO A 56 0.06 -4.09 -9.62
CA PRO A 56 -0.19 -4.92 -8.46
C PRO A 56 1.06 -4.99 -7.56
N GLY A 57 0.89 -4.63 -6.27
CA GLY A 57 1.97 -4.64 -5.28
C GLY A 57 1.95 -3.43 -4.34
N PRO A 58 2.87 -3.39 -3.36
CA PRO A 58 2.99 -2.25 -2.46
C PRO A 58 3.43 -0.99 -3.23
N ILE A 59 2.64 0.08 -3.13
CA ILE A 59 2.90 1.36 -3.83
C ILE A 59 4.33 1.87 -3.57
N GLY A 60 4.83 1.75 -2.34
CA GLY A 60 6.18 2.19 -2.00
C GLY A 60 7.29 1.43 -2.73
N ILE A 61 7.13 0.11 -2.95
CA ILE A 61 8.09 -0.70 -3.70
C ILE A 61 7.99 -0.37 -5.19
N ASN A 62 6.76 -0.27 -5.72
CA ASN A 62 6.54 0.10 -7.12
C ASN A 62 7.14 1.48 -7.42
N SER A 63 6.86 2.48 -6.56
CA SER A 63 7.44 3.81 -6.69
C SER A 63 8.97 3.80 -6.60
N ALA A 64 9.55 3.02 -5.69
CA ALA A 64 11.01 2.88 -5.58
C ALA A 64 11.62 2.32 -6.87
N THR A 65 10.98 1.31 -7.47
CA THR A 65 11.39 0.70 -8.73
C THR A 65 11.40 1.73 -9.86
N TYR A 66 10.31 2.47 -10.04
CA TYR A 66 10.19 3.47 -11.10
C TYR A 66 11.11 4.67 -10.88
N VAL A 67 11.19 5.19 -9.65
CA VAL A 67 12.09 6.30 -9.31
C VAL A 67 13.55 5.90 -9.54
N GLY A 68 13.94 4.70 -9.11
CA GLY A 68 15.30 4.19 -9.31
C GLY A 68 15.68 4.09 -10.80
N TYR A 69 14.75 3.66 -11.64
CA TYR A 69 14.93 3.65 -13.08
C TYR A 69 15.07 5.07 -13.64
N THR A 70 14.08 5.90 -13.40
CA THR A 70 13.97 7.24 -14.01
C THR A 70 15.11 8.16 -13.57
N ALA A 71 15.51 8.12 -12.31
CA ALA A 71 16.62 8.92 -11.80
C ALA A 71 17.95 8.58 -12.51
N VAL A 72 18.22 7.29 -12.74
CA VAL A 72 19.43 6.87 -13.45
C VAL A 72 19.32 7.15 -14.94
N PHE A 73 18.17 6.93 -15.55
CA PHE A 73 17.92 7.21 -16.95
C PHE A 73 18.07 8.69 -17.28
N ASN A 74 17.46 9.57 -16.47
CA ASN A 74 17.54 11.03 -16.61
C ASN A 74 18.97 11.57 -16.39
N SER A 75 19.85 10.82 -15.71
CA SER A 75 21.27 11.18 -15.57
C SER A 75 22.09 10.96 -16.87
N GLY A 76 21.47 10.48 -17.94
CA GLY A 76 22.13 10.17 -19.22
C GLY A 76 22.85 8.81 -19.23
N ALA A 77 22.61 7.97 -18.24
CA ALA A 77 23.19 6.63 -18.19
C ALA A 77 22.48 5.66 -19.17
N PRO A 78 23.16 4.62 -19.66
CA PRO A 78 22.55 3.63 -20.51
C PRO A 78 21.42 2.86 -19.78
N GLU A 79 20.46 2.36 -20.53
CA GLU A 79 19.24 1.71 -20.05
C GLU A 79 19.48 0.55 -19.05
N TRP A 80 20.51 -0.26 -19.30
CA TRP A 80 20.86 -1.35 -18.39
C TRP A 80 21.27 -0.87 -16.98
N LEU A 81 21.91 0.32 -16.89
CA LEU A 81 22.22 0.93 -15.60
C LEU A 81 20.95 1.46 -14.91
N ALA A 82 19.97 1.95 -15.67
CA ALA A 82 18.68 2.36 -15.12
C ALA A 82 17.94 1.16 -14.49
N VAL A 83 18.01 -0.03 -15.11
CA VAL A 83 17.50 -1.27 -14.52
C VAL A 83 18.21 -1.60 -13.19
N ILE A 84 19.53 -1.42 -13.13
CA ILE A 84 20.27 -1.59 -11.86
C ILE A 84 19.80 -0.55 -10.81
N GLY A 85 19.51 0.69 -11.23
CA GLY A 85 18.93 1.72 -10.36
C GLY A 85 17.62 1.28 -9.73
N SER A 86 16.72 0.66 -10.51
CA SER A 86 15.47 0.06 -10.01
C SER A 86 15.73 -0.99 -8.94
N LEU A 87 16.66 -1.91 -9.20
CA LEU A 87 16.99 -2.97 -8.24
C LEU A 87 17.57 -2.41 -6.94
N VAL A 88 18.48 -1.44 -7.04
CA VAL A 88 19.10 -0.81 -5.87
C VAL A 88 18.06 -0.10 -5.01
N ALA A 89 17.17 0.70 -5.60
CA ALA A 89 16.12 1.42 -4.87
C ALA A 89 15.11 0.46 -4.23
N SER A 90 14.66 -0.56 -4.97
CA SER A 90 13.71 -1.56 -4.47
C SER A 90 14.28 -2.39 -3.34
N LEU A 91 15.52 -2.86 -3.46
CA LEU A 91 16.19 -3.59 -2.39
C LEU A 91 16.41 -2.70 -1.16
N ALA A 92 16.81 -1.45 -1.36
CA ALA A 92 17.06 -0.52 -0.28
C ALA A 92 15.79 -0.25 0.55
N VAL A 93 14.63 -0.04 -0.08
CA VAL A 93 13.37 0.20 0.65
C VAL A 93 12.88 -1.03 1.40
N MET A 94 13.20 -2.23 0.92
CA MET A 94 12.81 -3.50 1.54
C MET A 94 13.72 -3.92 2.71
N LEU A 95 15.00 -3.56 2.68
CA LEU A 95 16.01 -3.98 3.66
C LEU A 95 15.61 -3.70 5.11
N PRO A 96 15.15 -2.50 5.49
CA PRO A 96 14.77 -2.21 6.87
C PRO A 96 13.67 -3.14 7.38
N SER A 97 12.63 -3.35 6.57
CA SER A 97 11.52 -4.23 6.91
C SER A 97 11.98 -5.69 7.08
N LEU A 98 12.87 -6.15 6.20
CA LEU A 98 13.44 -7.49 6.28
C LEU A 98 14.28 -7.68 7.55
N VAL A 99 15.15 -6.72 7.87
CA VAL A 99 15.98 -6.76 9.08
C VAL A 99 15.11 -6.75 10.33
N LEU A 100 14.12 -5.83 10.40
CA LEU A 100 13.18 -5.76 11.51
C LEU A 100 12.40 -7.06 11.69
N MET A 101 11.89 -7.63 10.59
CA MET A 101 11.18 -8.89 10.62
C MET A 101 12.05 -10.02 11.18
N LEU A 102 13.30 -10.13 10.74
CA LEU A 102 14.23 -11.16 11.23
C LEU A 102 14.57 -10.99 12.71
N VAL A 103 14.81 -9.75 13.15
CA VAL A 103 15.11 -9.46 14.56
C VAL A 103 13.90 -9.76 15.44
N VAL A 104 12.72 -9.28 15.06
CA VAL A 104 11.48 -9.50 15.81
C VAL A 104 11.12 -10.99 15.83
N SER A 105 11.26 -11.69 14.71
CA SER A 105 10.97 -13.13 14.63
C SER A 105 11.89 -13.93 15.56
N ARG A 106 13.20 -13.67 15.54
CA ARG A 106 14.15 -14.33 16.43
C ARG A 106 13.87 -14.05 17.91
N PHE A 107 13.60 -12.78 18.23
CA PHE A 107 13.22 -12.39 19.58
C PHE A 107 11.94 -13.10 20.04
N PHE A 108 10.94 -13.14 19.16
CA PHE A 108 9.65 -13.76 19.44
C PHE A 108 9.79 -15.27 19.64
N MET A 109 10.51 -15.96 18.76
CA MET A 109 10.74 -17.40 18.92
C MET A 109 11.40 -17.75 20.26
N LYS A 110 12.33 -16.91 20.71
CA LYS A 110 13.02 -17.11 22.01
C LYS A 110 12.14 -16.77 23.23
N HIS A 111 11.20 -15.84 23.10
CA HIS A 111 10.42 -15.28 24.22
C HIS A 111 8.91 -15.51 24.08
N SER A 112 8.45 -16.35 23.13
CA SER A 112 7.02 -16.59 22.84
C SER A 112 6.20 -17.03 24.05
N LYS A 113 6.82 -17.71 25.01
CA LYS A 113 6.19 -18.17 26.26
C LYS A 113 6.28 -17.14 27.40
N SER A 114 6.88 -15.97 27.17
CA SER A 114 7.02 -14.94 28.19
C SER A 114 5.67 -14.27 28.45
N ARG A 115 5.31 -14.12 29.72
CA ARG A 115 4.09 -13.45 30.18
C ARG A 115 3.98 -12.02 29.65
N ASN A 116 5.11 -11.31 29.52
CA ASN A 116 5.15 -9.94 29.01
C ASN A 116 4.83 -9.90 27.53
N VAL A 117 5.36 -10.83 26.74
CA VAL A 117 5.06 -10.93 25.29
C VAL A 117 3.59 -11.26 25.09
N GLU A 118 3.03 -12.20 25.86
CA GLU A 118 1.61 -12.53 25.80
C GLU A 118 0.72 -11.31 26.17
N ALA A 119 1.10 -10.54 27.19
CA ALA A 119 0.38 -9.33 27.59
C ALA A 119 0.38 -8.27 26.48
N VAL A 120 1.53 -8.04 25.82
CA VAL A 120 1.64 -7.11 24.68
C VAL A 120 0.72 -7.54 23.53
N PHE A 121 0.72 -8.83 23.16
CA PHE A 121 -0.17 -9.31 22.10
C PHE A 121 -1.64 -9.25 22.47
N LYS A 122 -2.00 -9.50 23.72
CA LYS A 122 -3.38 -9.30 24.21
C LYS A 122 -3.82 -7.84 24.12
N ALA A 123 -2.93 -6.89 24.42
CA ALA A 123 -3.22 -5.47 24.30
C ALA A 123 -3.28 -4.98 22.84
N LEU A 124 -2.48 -5.56 21.93
CA LEU A 124 -2.47 -5.19 20.51
C LEU A 124 -3.72 -5.66 19.75
N ARG A 125 -4.33 -6.78 20.15
CA ARG A 125 -5.51 -7.32 19.44
C ARG A 125 -6.66 -6.32 19.30
N PRO A 126 -7.15 -5.66 20.36
CA PRO A 126 -8.21 -4.66 20.22
C PRO A 126 -7.78 -3.44 19.41
N ALA A 127 -6.51 -3.03 19.50
CA ALA A 127 -5.98 -1.94 18.69
C ALA A 127 -6.01 -2.27 17.19
N VAL A 128 -5.60 -3.49 16.81
CA VAL A 128 -5.68 -3.95 15.41
C VAL A 128 -7.13 -4.01 14.92
N VAL A 129 -8.06 -4.49 15.74
CA VAL A 129 -9.49 -4.50 15.40
C VAL A 129 -10.00 -3.07 15.19
N GLY A 130 -9.62 -2.13 16.06
CA GLY A 130 -9.97 -0.71 15.92
C GLY A 130 -9.41 -0.09 14.64
N LEU A 131 -8.16 -0.40 14.27
CA LEU A 131 -7.55 0.08 13.02
C LEU A 131 -8.27 -0.47 11.78
N ILE A 132 -8.63 -1.76 11.79
CA ILE A 132 -9.37 -2.38 10.69
C ILE A 132 -10.77 -1.75 10.58
N ALA A 133 -11.45 -1.53 11.71
CA ALA A 133 -12.75 -0.86 11.71
C ALA A 133 -12.66 0.59 11.21
N SER A 134 -11.62 1.33 11.63
CA SER A 134 -11.36 2.69 11.14
C SER A 134 -11.11 2.70 9.63
N ALA A 135 -10.31 1.76 9.11
CA ALA A 135 -10.08 1.64 7.67
C ALA A 135 -11.36 1.33 6.90
N ALA A 136 -12.22 0.45 7.43
CA ALA A 136 -13.52 0.17 6.85
C ALA A 136 -14.42 1.42 6.78
N LEU A 137 -14.45 2.21 7.86
CA LEU A 137 -15.21 3.48 7.89
C LEU A 137 -14.66 4.52 6.91
N LEU A 138 -13.32 4.59 6.75
CA LEU A 138 -12.69 5.50 5.78
C LEU A 138 -13.03 5.14 4.32
N LEU A 139 -13.32 3.88 4.04
CA LEU A 139 -13.74 3.43 2.71
C LEU A 139 -15.24 3.64 2.45
N MET A 140 -16.03 3.96 3.48
CA MET A 140 -17.45 4.29 3.35
C MET A 140 -17.64 5.76 2.95
N THR A 141 -17.06 6.16 1.82
CA THR A 141 -17.20 7.50 1.23
C THR A 141 -18.40 7.55 0.30
N GLU A 142 -18.87 8.76 -0.02
CA GLU A 142 -19.93 8.96 -1.02
C GLU A 142 -19.54 8.45 -2.41
N GLU A 143 -18.24 8.50 -2.74
CA GLU A 143 -17.72 7.93 -4.00
C GLU A 143 -17.93 6.41 -4.10
N ASN A 144 -17.76 5.68 -2.97
CA ASN A 144 -17.85 4.22 -2.95
C ASN A 144 -19.28 3.72 -2.70
N PHE A 145 -20.03 4.42 -1.86
CA PHE A 145 -21.36 3.99 -1.43
C PHE A 145 -22.51 4.75 -2.12
N GLY A 146 -22.20 5.89 -2.72
CA GLY A 146 -23.23 6.82 -3.18
C GLY A 146 -23.73 7.73 -2.05
N SER A 147 -24.44 8.80 -2.43
CA SER A 147 -25.07 9.71 -1.48
C SER A 147 -26.54 9.30 -1.24
N PRO A 148 -26.98 9.28 0.03
CA PRO A 148 -28.39 8.97 0.32
C PRO A 148 -29.36 10.01 -0.23
N THR A 149 -28.88 11.24 -0.51
CA THR A 149 -29.70 12.34 -1.03
C THR A 149 -29.60 12.52 -2.54
N GLU A 150 -28.38 12.37 -3.12
CA GLU A 150 -28.13 12.60 -4.54
C GLU A 150 -28.28 11.32 -5.38
N THR A 151 -27.81 10.19 -4.84
CA THR A 151 -27.85 8.89 -5.54
C THR A 151 -28.44 7.79 -4.66
N PRO A 152 -29.73 7.90 -4.25
CA PRO A 152 -30.34 6.99 -3.25
C PRO A 152 -30.35 5.52 -3.71
N LEU A 153 -30.47 5.26 -5.01
CA LEU A 153 -30.47 3.92 -5.58
C LEU A 153 -29.09 3.27 -5.47
N GLN A 154 -28.02 4.01 -5.80
CA GLN A 154 -26.64 3.55 -5.67
C GLN A 154 -26.31 3.27 -4.19
N PHE A 155 -26.67 4.20 -3.30
CA PHE A 155 -26.50 4.03 -1.87
C PHE A 155 -27.21 2.78 -1.35
N GLY A 156 -28.46 2.57 -1.71
CA GLY A 156 -29.23 1.40 -1.31
C GLY A 156 -28.62 0.09 -1.79
N VAL A 157 -28.17 0.04 -3.05
CA VAL A 157 -27.50 -1.15 -3.63
C VAL A 157 -26.16 -1.42 -2.92
N SER A 158 -25.35 -0.39 -2.66
CA SER A 158 -24.07 -0.54 -1.98
C SER A 158 -24.23 -1.06 -0.54
N VAL A 159 -25.20 -0.52 0.21
CA VAL A 159 -25.53 -1.01 1.55
C VAL A 159 -26.06 -2.44 1.52
N ALA A 160 -26.92 -2.77 0.58
CA ALA A 160 -27.44 -4.13 0.42
C ALA A 160 -26.31 -5.13 0.11
N LEU A 161 -25.43 -4.80 -0.83
CA LEU A 161 -24.24 -5.62 -1.16
C LEU A 161 -23.33 -5.80 0.04
N PHE A 162 -23.08 -4.74 0.82
CA PHE A 162 -22.28 -4.81 2.04
C PHE A 162 -22.89 -5.79 3.05
N VAL A 163 -24.20 -5.65 3.31
CA VAL A 163 -24.90 -6.52 4.27
C VAL A 163 -24.90 -7.97 3.79
N VAL A 164 -25.20 -8.21 2.52
CA VAL A 164 -25.20 -9.55 1.94
C VAL A 164 -23.82 -10.18 2.00
N ALA A 165 -22.76 -9.44 1.65
CA ALA A 165 -21.38 -9.91 1.74
C ALA A 165 -20.99 -10.23 3.19
N PHE A 166 -21.36 -9.38 4.14
CA PHE A 166 -21.10 -9.59 5.57
C PHE A 166 -21.80 -10.86 6.09
N VAL A 167 -23.08 -11.03 5.77
CA VAL A 167 -23.87 -12.21 6.18
C VAL A 167 -23.29 -13.48 5.55
N ALA A 168 -22.98 -13.44 4.24
CA ALA A 168 -22.40 -14.57 3.51
C ALA A 168 -21.07 -15.01 4.11
N MET A 169 -20.17 -14.07 4.44
CA MET A 169 -18.90 -14.41 5.10
C MET A 169 -19.09 -14.95 6.50
N LYS A 170 -19.95 -14.30 7.31
CA LYS A 170 -20.07 -14.62 8.73
C LYS A 170 -20.85 -15.93 8.97
N PHE A 171 -21.95 -16.12 8.30
CA PHE A 171 -22.86 -17.25 8.55
C PHE A 171 -22.63 -18.43 7.61
N PHE A 172 -22.36 -18.15 6.32
CA PHE A 172 -22.19 -19.19 5.30
C PHE A 172 -20.72 -19.52 5.01
N LYS A 173 -19.76 -18.80 5.64
CA LYS A 173 -18.31 -19.00 5.46
C LYS A 173 -17.86 -18.99 4.00
N VAL A 174 -18.55 -18.23 3.16
CA VAL A 174 -18.19 -18.05 1.75
C VAL A 174 -16.83 -17.38 1.64
N SER A 175 -16.00 -17.82 0.68
CA SER A 175 -14.68 -17.24 0.51
C SER A 175 -14.77 -15.76 0.06
N PRO A 176 -13.92 -14.86 0.59
CA PRO A 176 -13.90 -13.46 0.18
C PRO A 176 -13.68 -13.27 -1.32
N ILE A 177 -12.87 -14.15 -1.94
CA ILE A 177 -12.59 -14.11 -3.39
C ILE A 177 -13.88 -14.34 -4.20
N LEU A 178 -14.69 -15.32 -3.81
CA LEU A 178 -15.96 -15.58 -4.50
C LEU A 178 -16.93 -14.40 -4.38
N ILE A 179 -16.98 -13.78 -3.18
CA ILE A 179 -17.82 -12.59 -2.96
C ILE A 179 -17.36 -11.43 -3.84
N LEU A 180 -16.04 -11.19 -3.96
CA LEU A 180 -15.50 -10.14 -4.83
C LEU A 180 -15.87 -10.39 -6.31
N ILE A 181 -15.74 -11.63 -6.78
CA ILE A 181 -16.10 -11.99 -8.16
C ILE A 181 -17.60 -11.77 -8.42
N LEU A 182 -18.46 -12.24 -7.50
CA LEU A 182 -19.90 -12.10 -7.64
C LEU A 182 -20.35 -10.64 -7.54
N ALA A 183 -19.81 -9.88 -6.59
CA ALA A 183 -20.11 -8.46 -6.45
C ALA A 183 -19.61 -7.64 -7.65
N GLY A 184 -18.43 -7.97 -8.19
CA GLY A 184 -17.89 -7.34 -9.40
C GLY A 184 -18.75 -7.67 -10.64
N ALA A 185 -19.14 -8.92 -10.82
CA ALA A 185 -20.05 -9.33 -11.92
C ALA A 185 -21.42 -8.63 -11.80
N PHE A 186 -21.98 -8.58 -10.60
CA PHE A 186 -23.23 -7.86 -10.35
C PHE A 186 -23.09 -6.36 -10.64
N GLY A 187 -22.01 -5.73 -10.18
CA GLY A 187 -21.74 -4.31 -10.44
C GLY A 187 -21.60 -4.02 -11.93
N ALA A 188 -20.86 -4.86 -12.66
CA ALA A 188 -20.69 -4.72 -14.12
C ALA A 188 -22.02 -4.84 -14.87
N LEU A 189 -22.90 -5.76 -14.46
CA LEU A 189 -24.22 -5.90 -15.06
C LEU A 189 -25.15 -4.74 -14.68
N PHE A 190 -25.14 -4.32 -13.43
CA PHE A 190 -26.04 -3.29 -12.93
C PHE A 190 -25.66 -1.89 -13.43
N TYR A 191 -24.39 -1.52 -13.38
CA TYR A 191 -23.92 -0.21 -13.84
C TYR A 191 -23.58 -0.17 -15.33
N GLY A 192 -23.35 -1.31 -15.97
CA GLY A 192 -23.16 -1.39 -17.43
C GLY A 192 -24.45 -1.29 -18.23
N MET A 193 -25.63 -1.38 -17.57
CA MET A 193 -26.95 -1.20 -18.17
C MET A 193 -27.56 0.19 -17.90
N VAL A 194 -26.96 0.99 -17.06
CA VAL A 194 -27.34 2.36 -16.71
C VAL A 194 -26.36 3.35 -17.33
#